data_775cff46c33e2ddd999999fb5943bf9e
#
_entry.id   775cff46c33e2ddd999999fb5943bf9e
#
_cell.length_a   1.000
_cell.length_b   1.000
_cell.length_c   1.000
_cell.angle_alpha   90.00
_cell.angle_beta   90.00
_cell.angle_gamma   90.00
#
_symmetry.space_group_name_H-M   'P 1'
#
loop_
_entity.id
_entity.type
_entity.pdbx_description
1 polymer ?
#
loop_
_entity_poly.entity_id
_entity_poly.type
_entity_poly.pdbx_seq_one_letter_code
_entity_poly.pdbx_strand_id
1 'polypeptide(L)'
;IMSISNTLVMSVMERTSEIGTLMAIGYRQRKVMQLFVSEGFLIGLAGGLVGVVLGYGLAEVISAIGIPMPPAPGMDQGFTAAIRMTWDLLLGGFFVAVVSAVLASLYPAWKASRLEIVDALRRAR
;
A
#
# COMPACT_ATOMS: atom_id res chain seq x y z
N ILE A 1 10.37 8.22 -16.73
CA ILE A 1 9.79 6.86 -16.85
C ILE A 1 10.88 5.81 -16.62
N MET A 2 12.04 5.89 -17.26
CA MET A 2 13.14 4.92 -17.07
C MET A 2 13.66 4.87 -15.62
N SER A 3 13.75 5.98 -14.92
CA SER A 3 14.22 6.02 -13.52
C SER A 3 13.29 5.26 -12.56
N ILE A 4 11.98 5.40 -12.71
CA ILE A 4 10.99 4.72 -11.87
C ILE A 4 11.00 3.22 -12.14
N SER A 5 11.10 2.81 -13.40
CA SER A 5 11.20 1.40 -13.78
C SER A 5 12.46 0.75 -13.19
N ASN A 6 13.60 1.46 -13.22
CA ASN A 6 14.85 0.95 -12.67
C ASN A 6 14.77 0.78 -11.13
N THR A 7 14.17 1.75 -10.43
CA THR A 7 13.95 1.67 -8.99
C THR A 7 13.04 0.50 -8.60
N LEU A 8 11.96 0.28 -9.37
CA LEU A 8 11.05 -0.85 -9.13
C LEU A 8 11.74 -2.20 -9.37
N VAL A 9 12.52 -2.32 -10.46
CA VAL A 9 13.29 -3.54 -10.74
C VAL A 9 14.32 -3.81 -9.64
N MET A 10 15.03 -2.78 -9.19
CA MET A 10 16.02 -2.89 -8.11
C MET A 10 15.35 -3.34 -6.81
N SER A 11 14.23 -2.75 -6.43
CA SER A 11 13.46 -3.14 -5.24
C SER A 11 12.97 -4.59 -5.30
N VAL A 12 12.53 -5.06 -6.46
CA VAL A 12 12.13 -6.47 -6.65
C VAL A 12 13.34 -7.41 -6.55
N MET A 13 14.50 -7.01 -7.10
CA MET A 13 15.72 -7.79 -7.02
C MET A 13 16.26 -7.89 -5.58
N GLU A 14 16.25 -6.79 -4.83
CA GLU A 14 16.63 -6.76 -3.42
C GLU A 14 15.74 -7.69 -2.58
N ARG A 15 14.43 -7.61 -2.75
CA ARG A 15 13.47 -8.50 -2.07
C ARG A 15 13.66 -9.97 -2.45
N THR A 16 13.97 -10.26 -3.71
CA THR A 16 14.26 -11.63 -4.17
C THR A 16 15.52 -12.19 -3.51
N SER A 17 16.56 -11.36 -3.36
CA SER A 17 17.81 -11.73 -2.69
C SER A 17 17.61 -12.00 -1.19
N GLU A 18 16.81 -11.18 -0.49
CA GLU A 18 16.44 -11.39 0.92
C GLU A 18 15.71 -12.72 1.11
N ILE A 19 14.75 -13.04 0.24
CA ILE A 19 14.02 -14.30 0.27
C ILE A 19 14.96 -15.48 0.04
N GLY A 20 15.87 -15.37 -0.93
CA GLY A 20 16.88 -16.38 -1.22
C GLY A 20 17.78 -16.68 -0.03
N THR A 21 18.23 -15.64 0.65
CA THR A 21 19.05 -15.78 1.87
C THR A 21 18.30 -16.49 3.00
N LEU A 22 17.04 -16.12 3.24
CA LEU A 22 16.20 -16.77 4.25
C LEU A 22 15.97 -18.26 3.95
N MET A 23 15.75 -18.61 2.69
CA MET A 23 15.56 -20.00 2.28
C MET A 23 16.88 -20.80 2.36
N ALA A 24 18.02 -20.18 2.06
CA ALA A 24 19.34 -20.81 2.19
C ALA A 24 19.69 -21.15 3.65
N ILE A 25 19.21 -20.39 4.63
CA ILE A 25 19.36 -20.65 6.07
C ILE A 25 18.37 -21.76 6.56
N GLY A 26 17.50 -22.29 5.67
CA GLY A 26 16.59 -23.38 6.00
C GLY A 26 15.17 -22.93 6.40
N TYR A 27 14.80 -21.68 6.16
CA TYR A 27 13.43 -21.24 6.37
C TYR A 27 12.49 -21.89 5.33
N ARG A 28 11.39 -22.46 5.83
CA ARG A 28 10.35 -22.99 4.95
C ARG A 28 9.60 -21.83 4.25
N GLN A 29 9.26 -22.02 2.99
CA GLN A 29 8.51 -21.08 2.16
C GLN A 29 7.28 -20.45 2.88
N ARG A 30 6.55 -21.26 3.67
CA ARG A 30 5.42 -20.75 4.46
C ARG A 30 5.82 -19.72 5.52
N LYS A 31 6.98 -19.90 6.17
CA LYS A 31 7.48 -18.93 7.17
C LYS A 31 7.93 -17.64 6.52
N VAL A 32 8.59 -17.73 5.36
CA VAL A 32 8.97 -16.54 4.59
C VAL A 32 7.72 -15.75 4.16
N MET A 33 6.71 -16.45 3.64
CA MET A 33 5.44 -15.81 3.28
C MET A 33 4.76 -15.14 4.47
N GLN A 34 4.74 -15.78 5.64
CA GLN A 34 4.17 -15.19 6.87
C GLN A 34 4.92 -13.92 7.30
N LEU A 35 6.24 -13.88 7.18
CA LEU A 35 7.05 -12.69 7.45
C LEU A 35 6.64 -11.52 6.55
N PHE A 36 6.52 -11.74 5.25
CA PHE A 36 6.12 -10.70 4.30
C PHE A 36 4.68 -10.23 4.50
N VAL A 37 3.77 -11.13 4.84
CA VAL A 37 2.38 -10.77 5.18
C VAL A 37 2.34 -9.90 6.44
N SER A 38 3.08 -10.29 7.49
CA SER A 38 3.13 -9.50 8.73
C SER A 38 3.79 -8.15 8.53
N GLU A 39 4.85 -8.07 7.71
CA GLU A 39 5.47 -6.80 7.31
C GLU A 39 4.49 -5.90 6.56
N GLY A 40 3.82 -6.43 5.53
CA GLY A 40 2.81 -5.69 4.77
C GLY A 40 1.63 -5.23 5.62
N PHE A 41 1.21 -6.05 6.57
CA PHE A 41 0.17 -5.70 7.53
C PHE A 41 0.59 -4.55 8.45
N LEU A 42 1.80 -4.59 9.02
CA LEU A 42 2.33 -3.52 9.86
C LEU A 42 2.49 -2.20 9.09
N ILE A 43 3.02 -2.26 7.88
CA ILE A 43 3.14 -1.08 7.00
C ILE A 43 1.77 -0.52 6.65
N GLY A 44 0.82 -1.39 6.33
CA GLY A 44 -0.57 -1.00 6.03
C GLY A 44 -1.26 -0.35 7.21
N LEU A 45 -1.05 -0.89 8.43
CA LEU A 45 -1.56 -0.32 9.68
C LEU A 45 -0.98 1.07 9.95
N ALA A 46 0.35 1.19 9.92
CA ALA A 46 1.02 2.46 10.17
C ALA A 46 0.67 3.50 9.10
N GLY A 47 0.76 3.14 7.82
CA GLY A 47 0.41 4.02 6.71
C GLY A 47 -1.07 4.40 6.69
N GLY A 48 -1.94 3.45 7.00
CA GLY A 48 -3.39 3.68 7.11
C GLY A 48 -3.74 4.66 8.23
N LEU A 49 -3.13 4.51 9.42
CA LEU A 49 -3.32 5.45 10.55
C LEU A 49 -2.84 6.86 10.21
N VAL A 50 -1.63 6.97 9.66
CA VAL A 50 -1.08 8.27 9.21
C VAL A 50 -1.98 8.89 8.13
N GLY A 51 -2.43 8.08 7.17
CA GLY A 51 -3.33 8.51 6.11
C GLY A 51 -4.66 9.05 6.63
N VAL A 52 -5.27 8.37 7.62
CA VAL A 52 -6.52 8.83 8.27
C VAL A 52 -6.30 10.15 8.99
N VAL A 53 -5.23 10.29 9.77
CA VAL A 53 -4.93 11.51 10.51
C VAL A 53 -4.69 12.70 9.58
N LEU A 54 -3.85 12.49 8.56
CA LEU A 54 -3.56 13.54 7.57
C LEU A 54 -4.78 13.88 6.73
N GLY A 55 -5.53 12.88 6.28
CA GLY A 55 -6.75 13.07 5.50
C GLY A 55 -7.82 13.83 6.26
N TYR A 56 -8.04 13.50 7.53
CA TYR A 56 -8.95 14.23 8.40
C TYR A 56 -8.48 15.68 8.63
N GLY A 57 -7.20 15.86 8.97
CA GLY A 57 -6.64 17.20 9.18
C GLY A 57 -6.73 18.10 7.95
N LEU A 58 -6.43 17.55 6.76
CA LEU A 58 -6.57 18.27 5.50
C LEU A 58 -8.02 18.65 5.19
N ALA A 59 -8.95 17.74 5.43
CA ALA A 59 -10.37 17.98 5.22
C ALA A 59 -10.90 19.10 6.12
N GLU A 60 -10.49 19.14 7.40
CA GLU A 60 -10.84 20.22 8.32
C GLU A 60 -10.25 21.56 7.87
N VAL A 61 -8.98 21.61 7.47
CA VAL A 61 -8.33 22.83 6.98
C VAL A 61 -9.04 23.35 5.72
N ILE A 62 -9.32 22.50 4.75
CA ILE A 62 -10.02 22.90 3.52
C ILE A 62 -11.44 23.37 3.83
N SER A 63 -12.15 22.71 4.75
CA SER A 63 -13.49 23.10 5.16
C SER A 63 -13.50 24.43 5.92
N ALA A 64 -12.44 24.73 6.70
CA ALA A 64 -12.32 26.00 7.40
C ALA A 64 -12.03 27.18 6.44
N ILE A 65 -11.28 26.96 5.39
CA ILE A 65 -11.03 27.96 4.33
C ILE A 65 -12.33 28.20 3.55
N GLY A 66 -13.12 27.16 3.34
CA GLY A 66 -14.36 27.22 2.56
C GLY A 66 -14.11 27.39 1.06
N ILE A 67 -14.70 26.52 0.26
CA ILE A 67 -14.63 26.65 -1.21
C ILE A 67 -15.88 27.34 -1.70
N PRO A 68 -15.79 28.63 -2.18
CA PRO A 68 -16.95 29.33 -2.72
C PRO A 68 -17.39 28.64 -4.03
N MET A 69 -18.60 28.13 -4.05
CA MET A 69 -19.21 27.57 -5.25
C MET A 69 -20.17 28.55 -5.88
N PRO A 70 -20.15 28.71 -7.22
CA PRO A 70 -21.12 29.55 -7.91
C PRO A 70 -22.54 29.02 -7.68
N PRO A 71 -23.57 29.90 -7.77
CA PRO A 71 -24.96 29.47 -7.60
C PRO A 71 -25.36 28.46 -8.65
N ALA A 72 -26.07 27.42 -8.23
CA ALA A 72 -26.63 26.45 -9.15
C ALA A 72 -27.75 27.07 -10.01
N PRO A 73 -28.03 26.54 -11.21
CA PRO A 73 -29.14 27.05 -12.03
C PRO A 73 -30.45 27.10 -11.24
N GLY A 74 -31.01 28.31 -11.10
CA GLY A 74 -32.23 28.57 -10.33
C GLY A 74 -32.02 29.01 -8.88
N MET A 75 -30.78 29.21 -8.43
CA MET A 75 -30.43 29.81 -7.13
C MET A 75 -29.76 31.14 -7.29
N ASP A 76 -30.18 32.13 -6.47
CA ASP A 76 -29.62 33.50 -6.51
C ASP A 76 -28.37 33.66 -5.61
N GLN A 77 -28.06 32.66 -4.78
CA GLN A 77 -26.92 32.70 -3.85
C GLN A 77 -26.00 31.51 -4.03
N GLY A 78 -24.70 31.77 -4.08
CA GLY A 78 -23.67 30.76 -4.00
C GLY A 78 -23.62 30.10 -2.62
N PHE A 79 -23.07 28.91 -2.54
CA PHE A 79 -22.90 28.19 -1.27
C PHE A 79 -21.42 27.84 -1.04
N THR A 80 -21.05 27.68 0.21
CA THR A 80 -19.71 27.25 0.58
C THR A 80 -19.70 25.73 0.72
N ALA A 81 -18.85 25.07 -0.10
CA ALA A 81 -18.69 23.64 0.02
C ALA A 81 -17.76 23.30 1.19
N ALA A 82 -18.20 22.41 2.06
CA ALA A 82 -17.39 21.83 3.12
C ALA A 82 -17.20 20.33 2.89
N ILE A 83 -16.02 19.84 3.18
CA ILE A 83 -15.71 18.41 3.07
C ILE A 83 -16.20 17.73 4.36
N ARG A 84 -17.26 16.95 4.26
CA ARG A 84 -17.73 16.14 5.38
C ARG A 84 -17.00 14.80 5.41
N MET A 85 -16.15 14.62 6.39
CA MET A 85 -15.56 13.31 6.68
C MET A 85 -16.51 12.47 7.50
N THR A 86 -16.93 11.36 6.91
CA THR A 86 -17.79 10.37 7.58
C THR A 86 -16.90 9.22 8.08
N TRP A 87 -17.26 8.63 9.19
CA TRP A 87 -16.55 7.47 9.75
C TRP A 87 -16.43 6.31 8.76
N ASP A 88 -17.42 6.10 7.92
CA ASP A 88 -17.41 5.07 6.88
C ASP A 88 -16.31 5.31 5.85
N LEU A 89 -16.07 6.57 5.46
CA LEU A 89 -14.98 6.94 4.55
C LEU A 89 -13.62 6.72 5.17
N LEU A 90 -13.43 7.10 6.43
CA LEU A 90 -12.18 6.92 7.16
C LEU A 90 -11.85 5.43 7.35
N LEU A 91 -12.82 4.64 7.81
CA LEU A 91 -12.67 3.21 8.00
C LEU A 91 -12.48 2.48 6.66
N GLY A 92 -13.25 2.86 5.64
CA GLY A 92 -13.11 2.31 4.29
C GLY A 92 -11.73 2.58 3.70
N GLY A 93 -11.25 3.82 3.77
CA GLY A 93 -9.91 4.20 3.33
C GLY A 93 -8.80 3.47 4.09
N PHE A 94 -8.92 3.36 5.41
CA PHE A 94 -8.01 2.59 6.25
C PHE A 94 -7.96 1.11 5.84
N PHE A 95 -9.13 0.49 5.66
CA PHE A 95 -9.22 -0.91 5.26
C PHE A 95 -8.59 -1.16 3.88
N VAL A 96 -8.89 -0.30 2.91
CA VAL A 96 -8.30 -0.36 1.57
C VAL A 96 -6.78 -0.22 1.64
N ALA A 97 -6.24 0.68 2.48
CA ALA A 97 -4.80 0.85 2.65
C ALA A 97 -4.14 -0.42 3.20
N VAL A 98 -4.70 -1.02 4.24
CA VAL A 98 -4.19 -2.26 4.83
C VAL A 98 -4.24 -3.42 3.83
N VAL A 99 -5.37 -3.63 3.17
CA VAL A 99 -5.53 -4.70 2.18
C VAL A 99 -4.55 -4.52 1.01
N SER A 100 -4.43 -3.30 0.50
CA SER A 100 -3.50 -3.00 -0.61
C SER A 100 -2.04 -3.25 -0.21
N ALA A 101 -1.63 -2.89 1.00
CA ALA A 101 -0.28 -3.13 1.51
C ALA A 101 0.02 -4.63 1.64
N VAL A 102 -0.93 -5.42 2.16
CA VAL A 102 -0.80 -6.87 2.25
C VAL A 102 -0.72 -7.51 0.86
N LEU A 103 -1.59 -7.13 -0.07
CA LEU A 103 -1.55 -7.65 -1.44
C LEU A 103 -0.25 -7.28 -2.16
N ALA A 104 0.23 -6.04 -1.97
CA ALA A 104 1.49 -5.59 -2.54
C ALA A 104 2.70 -6.37 -2.01
N SER A 105 2.68 -6.80 -0.74
CA SER A 105 3.74 -7.62 -0.15
C SER A 105 3.69 -9.08 -0.60
N LEU A 106 2.51 -9.62 -0.86
CA LEU A 106 2.33 -11.00 -1.28
C LEU A 106 2.88 -11.28 -2.69
N TYR A 107 2.70 -10.36 -3.62
CA TYR A 107 3.09 -10.56 -5.01
C TYR A 107 4.60 -10.84 -5.19
N PRO A 108 5.53 -9.99 -4.67
CA PRO A 108 6.96 -10.27 -4.77
C PRO A 108 7.38 -11.53 -4.01
N ALA A 109 6.81 -11.78 -2.85
CA ALA A 109 7.09 -12.96 -2.05
C ALA A 109 6.71 -14.27 -2.79
N TRP A 110 5.54 -14.29 -3.42
CA TRP A 110 5.09 -15.46 -4.20
C TRP A 110 5.95 -15.67 -5.45
N LYS A 111 6.29 -14.61 -6.16
CA LYS A 111 7.11 -14.68 -7.37
C LYS A 111 8.53 -15.18 -7.05
N ALA A 112 9.15 -14.66 -6.01
CA ALA A 112 10.49 -15.04 -5.59
C ALA A 112 10.54 -16.51 -5.12
N SER A 113 9.53 -16.96 -4.37
CA SER A 113 9.45 -18.34 -3.90
C SER A 113 9.31 -19.38 -5.03
N ARG A 114 8.77 -19.01 -6.18
CA ARG A 114 8.69 -19.89 -7.36
C ARG A 114 9.98 -19.95 -8.17
N LEU A 115 10.71 -18.84 -8.26
CA LEU A 115 11.93 -18.79 -9.07
C LEU A 115 13.04 -19.67 -8.49
N GLU A 116 13.19 -19.75 -7.16
CA GLU A 116 14.22 -20.58 -6.51
C GLU A 116 13.97 -22.08 -6.64
N ILE A 117 12.73 -22.54 -6.67
CA ILE A 117 12.42 -23.97 -6.88
C ILE A 117 12.89 -24.41 -8.27
N VAL A 118 12.73 -23.57 -9.28
CA VAL A 118 13.16 -23.87 -10.65
C VAL A 118 14.68 -23.87 -10.76
N ASP A 119 15.37 -22.92 -10.09
CA ASP A 119 16.83 -22.85 -10.11
C ASP A 119 17.50 -23.95 -9.27
N ALA A 120 16.91 -24.37 -8.15
CA ALA A 120 17.36 -25.52 -7.38
C ALA A 120 17.24 -26.82 -8.16
N LEU A 121 16.17 -27.01 -8.91
CA LEU A 121 15.97 -28.19 -9.79
C LEU A 121 16.91 -28.18 -10.99
N ARG A 122 17.31 -27.00 -11.48
CA ARG A 122 18.22 -26.85 -12.62
C ARG A 122 19.68 -27.11 -12.26
N ARG A 123 20.08 -26.89 -11.00
CA ARG A 123 21.43 -27.19 -10.48
C ARG A 123 21.59 -28.65 -10.04
N ALA A 124 20.50 -29.39 -9.91
CA ALA A 124 20.50 -30.81 -9.56
C ALA A 124 20.58 -31.74 -10.78
N ARG A 125 20.70 -31.20 -12.00
CA ARG A 125 21.02 -31.90 -13.24
C ARG A 125 22.44 -31.57 -13.70
#